data_459e10d3df39ef5318f3671cd01b9023
#
_entry.id   459e10d3df39ef5318f3671cd01b9023
#
_cell.length_a   1.000
_cell.length_b   1.000
_cell.length_c   1.000
_cell.angle_alpha   90.00
_cell.angle_beta   90.00
_cell.angle_gamma   90.00
#
_symmetry.space_group_name_H-M   'P 1'
#
loop_
_entity.id
_entity.type
_entity.pdbx_description
1 polymer ?
#
loop_
_entity_poly.entity_id
_entity_poly.type
_entity_poly.pdbx_seq_one_letter_code
_entity_poly.pdbx_strand_id
1 'polypeptide(L)'
;MKTIETILLRRSVRTFSEKVPDSDTVTKTLEAARWAPSGLNNQPWRFLVVTDRETREGLARFTRYSEVVLGAPVSIVVCLDLATSYNRDKDIMAIGAAIQNILLAACSLGLGTCWLGEIINRKAEVARWLELGKELEIMAVIVMGYPTGPREEGQRRPLEDFLIKK
;
A
#
# COMPACT_ATOMS: atom_id res chain seq x y z
N MET A 1 -17.19 0.56 -11.47
CA MET A 1 -16.69 -0.82 -11.67
C MET A 1 -17.32 -1.77 -10.66
N LYS A 2 -17.67 -3.00 -11.06
CA LYS A 2 -18.11 -4.02 -10.11
C LYS A 2 -16.91 -4.57 -9.33
N THR A 3 -17.10 -5.03 -8.10
CA THR A 3 -16.01 -5.49 -7.23
C THR A 3 -15.08 -6.52 -7.87
N ILE A 4 -15.65 -7.58 -8.46
CA ILE A 4 -14.86 -8.63 -9.13
C ILE A 4 -14.06 -8.06 -10.29
N GLU A 5 -14.64 -7.19 -11.09
CA GLU A 5 -13.96 -6.51 -12.19
C GLU A 5 -12.75 -5.70 -11.69
N THR A 6 -12.91 -4.94 -10.62
CA THR A 6 -11.81 -4.18 -10.01
C THR A 6 -10.67 -5.09 -9.55
N ILE A 7 -11.00 -6.22 -8.89
CA ILE A 7 -10.01 -7.21 -8.46
C ILE A 7 -9.22 -7.77 -9.65
N LEU A 8 -9.92 -8.13 -10.72
CA LEU A 8 -9.30 -8.69 -11.93
C LEU A 8 -8.49 -7.66 -12.72
N LEU A 9 -8.87 -6.39 -12.67
CA LEU A 9 -8.21 -5.30 -13.40
C LEU A 9 -7.02 -4.68 -12.66
N ARG A 10 -6.99 -4.70 -11.32
CA ARG A 10 -5.91 -4.09 -10.53
C ARG A 10 -4.54 -4.67 -10.90
N ARG A 11 -3.57 -3.80 -11.17
CA ARG A 11 -2.16 -4.14 -11.44
C ARG A 11 -1.22 -3.32 -10.56
N SER A 12 0.02 -3.78 -10.41
CA SER A 12 1.11 -3.01 -9.84
C SER A 12 1.64 -2.04 -10.88
N VAL A 13 1.30 -0.77 -10.72
CA VAL A 13 1.74 0.33 -11.61
C VAL A 13 3.04 0.89 -11.08
N ARG A 14 4.02 1.10 -11.96
CA ARG A 14 5.37 1.57 -11.61
C ARG A 14 5.76 2.86 -12.33
N THR A 15 4.93 3.33 -13.27
CA THR A 15 5.13 4.58 -14.01
C THR A 15 3.90 5.47 -13.87
N PHE A 16 4.13 6.72 -13.53
CA PHE A 16 3.07 7.66 -13.17
C PHE A 16 3.25 8.99 -13.90
N SER A 17 2.16 9.70 -14.12
CA SER A 17 2.22 11.09 -14.57
C SER A 17 2.56 12.02 -13.40
N GLU A 18 3.00 13.23 -13.72
CA GLU A 18 3.28 14.27 -12.71
C GLU A 18 2.01 14.80 -12.00
N LYS A 19 0.83 14.47 -12.52
CA LYS A 19 -0.43 14.88 -11.92
C LYS A 19 -0.60 14.27 -10.52
N VAL A 20 -0.68 15.12 -9.51
CA VAL A 20 -0.90 14.70 -8.13
C VAL A 20 -2.40 14.43 -7.93
N PRO A 21 -2.79 13.26 -7.39
CA PRO A 21 -4.15 13.03 -6.94
C PRO A 21 -4.56 14.05 -5.87
N ASP A 22 -5.79 14.55 -5.94
CA ASP A 22 -6.30 15.45 -4.91
C ASP A 22 -6.44 14.74 -3.54
N SER A 23 -6.46 15.52 -2.47
CA SER A 23 -6.52 15.02 -1.09
C SER A 23 -7.77 14.18 -0.83
N ASP A 24 -8.91 14.54 -1.43
CA ASP A 24 -10.16 13.80 -1.28
C ASP A 24 -10.07 12.40 -1.90
N THR A 25 -9.43 12.31 -3.06
CA THR A 25 -9.21 11.04 -3.74
C THR A 25 -8.28 10.13 -2.91
N VAL A 26 -7.20 10.67 -2.36
CA VAL A 26 -6.32 9.91 -1.44
C VAL A 26 -7.07 9.50 -0.19
N THR A 27 -7.83 10.41 0.43
CA THR A 27 -8.64 10.13 1.63
C THR A 27 -9.65 9.01 1.39
N LYS A 28 -10.33 8.95 0.23
CA LYS A 28 -11.24 7.85 -0.13
C LYS A 28 -10.54 6.49 -0.14
N THR A 29 -9.27 6.42 -0.55
CA THR A 29 -8.51 5.16 -0.52
C THR A 29 -8.16 4.73 0.91
N LEU A 30 -7.82 5.68 1.77
CA LEU A 30 -7.56 5.42 3.19
C LEU A 30 -8.84 5.05 3.95
N GLU A 31 -9.96 5.69 3.59
CA GLU A 31 -11.27 5.31 4.12
C GLU A 31 -11.61 3.85 3.78
N ALA A 32 -11.37 3.42 2.54
CA ALA A 32 -11.55 2.01 2.18
C ALA A 32 -10.64 1.07 3.00
N ALA A 33 -9.39 1.49 3.28
CA ALA A 33 -8.48 0.73 4.15
C ALA A 33 -9.05 0.58 5.56
N ARG A 34 -9.62 1.65 6.13
CA ARG A 34 -10.21 1.68 7.47
C ARG A 34 -11.35 0.65 7.64
N TRP A 35 -12.04 0.29 6.56
CA TRP A 35 -13.10 -0.74 6.55
C TRP A 35 -12.57 -2.17 6.38
N ALA A 36 -11.26 -2.39 6.44
CA ALA A 36 -10.73 -3.74 6.46
C ALA A 36 -11.12 -4.49 7.75
N PRO A 37 -11.31 -5.81 7.70
CA PRO A 37 -11.54 -6.58 8.90
C PRO A 37 -10.26 -6.67 9.76
N SER A 38 -10.42 -6.69 11.09
CA SER A 38 -9.33 -6.96 12.02
C SER A 38 -9.83 -7.77 13.22
N GLY A 39 -8.95 -8.53 13.84
CA GLY A 39 -9.30 -9.33 15.00
C GLY A 39 -9.75 -8.45 16.15
N LEU A 40 -10.87 -8.79 16.81
CA LEU A 40 -11.47 -7.98 17.87
C LEU A 40 -11.77 -6.52 17.46
N ASN A 41 -11.76 -6.24 16.16
CA ASN A 41 -11.90 -4.89 15.60
C ASN A 41 -10.85 -3.90 16.16
N ASN A 42 -9.62 -4.39 16.41
CA ASN A 42 -8.53 -3.60 16.99
C ASN A 42 -7.94 -2.54 16.05
N GLN A 43 -8.17 -2.67 14.72
CA GLN A 43 -7.80 -1.67 13.71
C GLN A 43 -6.33 -1.20 13.84
N PRO A 44 -5.36 -2.11 13.71
CA PRO A 44 -3.97 -1.88 14.12
C PRO A 44 -3.14 -1.12 13.08
N TRP A 45 -3.75 -0.54 12.07
CA TRP A 45 -3.08 0.20 11.00
C TRP A 45 -2.94 1.68 11.33
N ARG A 46 -1.79 2.25 10.91
CA ARG A 46 -1.54 3.69 10.84
C ARG A 46 -0.98 4.02 9.48
N PHE A 47 -1.33 5.18 8.97
CA PHE A 47 -0.93 5.63 7.64
C PHE A 47 -0.24 6.99 7.73
N LEU A 48 0.96 7.10 7.12
CA LEU A 48 1.62 8.38 6.87
C LEU A 48 1.56 8.64 5.36
N VAL A 49 0.85 9.69 4.96
CA VAL A 49 0.78 10.12 3.56
C VAL A 49 1.90 11.11 3.29
N VAL A 50 2.73 10.80 2.30
CA VAL A 50 3.89 11.60 1.89
C VAL A 50 3.64 12.09 0.46
N THR A 51 3.54 13.40 0.32
CA THR A 51 3.36 14.08 -0.98
C THR A 51 4.52 15.01 -1.31
N ASP A 52 5.25 15.48 -0.30
CA ASP A 52 6.40 16.35 -0.52
C ASP A 52 7.57 15.56 -1.14
N ARG A 53 8.30 16.25 -2.02
CA ARG A 53 9.36 15.66 -2.83
C ARG A 53 10.54 15.21 -1.97
N GLU A 54 10.95 16.00 -1.00
CA GLU A 54 12.13 15.75 -0.17
C GLU A 54 11.95 14.46 0.63
N THR A 55 10.79 14.28 1.26
CA THR A 55 10.48 13.05 2.02
C THR A 55 10.39 11.83 1.09
N ARG A 56 9.83 11.97 -0.13
CA ARG A 56 9.83 10.86 -1.11
C ARG A 56 11.25 10.50 -1.57
N GLU A 57 12.10 11.48 -1.83
CA GLU A 57 13.52 11.27 -2.15
C GLU A 57 14.26 10.57 -1.00
N GLY A 58 13.95 10.93 0.23
CA GLY A 58 14.47 10.26 1.41
C GLY A 58 14.03 8.79 1.49
N LEU A 59 12.74 8.51 1.33
CA LEU A 59 12.21 7.13 1.29
C LEU A 59 12.86 6.28 0.20
N ALA A 60 13.10 6.85 -0.97
CA ALA A 60 13.69 6.16 -2.11
C ALA A 60 15.09 5.58 -1.81
N ARG A 61 15.84 6.15 -0.87
CA ARG A 61 17.17 5.68 -0.46
C ARG A 61 17.14 4.35 0.31
N PHE A 62 16.00 3.97 0.81
CA PHE A 62 15.83 2.77 1.64
C PHE A 62 15.29 1.55 0.87
N THR A 63 15.07 1.67 -0.44
CA THR A 63 14.54 0.59 -1.27
C THR A 63 15.28 0.50 -2.60
N ARG A 64 15.40 -0.70 -3.15
CA ARG A 64 15.87 -0.91 -4.53
C ARG A 64 14.87 -0.47 -5.61
N TYR A 65 13.65 -0.11 -5.21
CA TYR A 65 12.61 0.42 -6.09
C TYR A 65 12.56 1.96 -6.06
N SER A 66 13.73 2.59 -5.89
CA SER A 66 13.88 4.05 -5.81
C SER A 66 13.15 4.79 -6.92
N GLU A 67 13.33 4.38 -8.18
CA GLU A 67 12.70 4.98 -9.35
C GLU A 67 11.16 4.95 -9.28
N VAL A 68 10.59 3.90 -8.70
CA VAL A 68 9.13 3.77 -8.54
C VAL A 68 8.62 4.75 -7.47
N VAL A 69 9.37 4.93 -6.38
CA VAL A 69 9.05 5.89 -5.31
C VAL A 69 9.17 7.33 -5.83
N LEU A 70 10.24 7.63 -6.55
CA LEU A 70 10.50 8.97 -7.11
C LEU A 70 9.50 9.35 -8.19
N GLY A 71 9.10 8.39 -9.02
CA GLY A 71 8.14 8.60 -10.11
C GLY A 71 6.70 8.76 -9.66
N ALA A 72 6.35 8.34 -8.44
CA ALA A 72 4.98 8.45 -7.93
C ALA A 72 4.78 9.77 -7.16
N PRO A 73 3.68 10.51 -7.41
CA PRO A 73 3.41 11.77 -6.69
C PRO A 73 3.02 11.58 -5.22
N VAL A 74 2.55 10.39 -4.84
CA VAL A 74 2.12 10.05 -3.47
C VAL A 74 2.77 8.76 -3.02
N SER A 75 3.26 8.74 -1.78
CA SER A 75 3.67 7.53 -1.06
C SER A 75 2.86 7.42 0.23
N ILE A 76 2.38 6.23 0.55
CA ILE A 76 1.66 5.93 1.81
C ILE A 76 2.51 4.93 2.58
N VAL A 77 3.09 5.36 3.69
CA VAL A 77 3.77 4.46 4.62
C VAL A 77 2.71 3.80 5.50
N VAL A 78 2.66 2.47 5.46
CA VAL A 78 1.70 1.69 6.24
C VAL A 78 2.42 1.09 7.44
N CYS A 79 1.92 1.38 8.62
CA CYS A 79 2.48 0.91 9.89
C CYS A 79 1.50 0.01 10.64
N LEU A 80 2.06 -0.95 11.37
CA LEU A 80 1.40 -1.66 12.45
C LEU A 80 1.58 -0.86 13.74
N ASP A 81 0.49 -0.53 14.40
CA ASP A 81 0.48 0.06 15.73
C ASP A 81 0.58 -1.03 16.80
N LEU A 82 1.74 -1.12 17.41
CA LEU A 82 2.04 -2.13 18.44
C LEU A 82 1.25 -1.89 19.74
N ALA A 83 0.78 -0.67 19.98
CA ALA A 83 -0.02 -0.36 21.17
C ALA A 83 -1.45 -0.94 21.08
N THR A 84 -1.98 -1.09 19.87
CA THR A 84 -3.30 -1.70 19.62
C THR A 84 -3.21 -3.17 19.21
N SER A 85 -2.00 -3.69 18.99
CA SER A 85 -1.74 -5.07 18.61
C SER A 85 -2.05 -6.03 19.75
N TYR A 86 -2.74 -7.13 19.45
CA TYR A 86 -3.02 -8.19 20.42
C TYR A 86 -2.46 -9.56 19.98
N ASN A 87 -2.26 -9.75 18.69
CA ASN A 87 -1.66 -10.95 18.12
C ASN A 87 -1.03 -10.58 16.78
N ARG A 88 0.30 -10.60 16.74
CA ARG A 88 1.08 -10.14 15.59
C ARG A 88 0.67 -10.79 14.27
N ASP A 89 0.46 -12.11 14.24
CA ASP A 89 0.17 -12.82 12.98
C ASP A 89 -1.18 -12.39 12.42
N LYS A 90 -2.20 -12.25 13.28
CA LYS A 90 -3.53 -11.78 12.90
C LYS A 90 -3.52 -10.31 12.48
N ASP A 91 -2.74 -9.49 13.18
CA ASP A 91 -2.64 -8.06 12.88
C ASP A 91 -1.91 -7.81 11.55
N ILE A 92 -0.88 -8.60 11.22
CA ILE A 92 -0.23 -8.56 9.90
C ILE A 92 -1.23 -8.93 8.79
N MET A 93 -2.09 -9.95 8.99
CA MET A 93 -3.14 -10.28 8.03
C MET A 93 -4.15 -9.13 7.86
N ALA A 94 -4.52 -8.47 8.95
CA ALA A 94 -5.41 -7.29 8.91
C ALA A 94 -4.76 -6.12 8.17
N ILE A 95 -3.46 -5.84 8.38
CA ILE A 95 -2.69 -4.86 7.61
C ILE A 95 -2.72 -5.20 6.11
N GLY A 96 -2.51 -6.49 5.75
CA GLY A 96 -2.60 -6.94 4.36
C GLY A 96 -3.98 -6.68 3.74
N ALA A 97 -5.06 -6.90 4.50
CA ALA A 97 -6.42 -6.60 4.07
C ALA A 97 -6.64 -5.09 3.87
N ALA A 98 -6.15 -4.25 4.79
CA ALA A 98 -6.22 -2.79 4.67
C ALA A 98 -5.45 -2.29 3.43
N ILE A 99 -4.24 -2.80 3.20
CA ILE A 99 -3.47 -2.49 2.00
C ILE A 99 -4.24 -2.88 0.74
N GLN A 100 -4.79 -4.10 0.67
CA GLN A 100 -5.56 -4.53 -0.49
C GLN A 100 -6.76 -3.62 -0.76
N ASN A 101 -7.44 -3.14 0.28
CA ASN A 101 -8.53 -2.16 0.14
C ASN A 101 -8.04 -0.85 -0.49
N ILE A 102 -6.87 -0.31 -0.07
CA ILE A 102 -6.24 0.86 -0.73
C ILE A 102 -6.06 0.60 -2.23
N LEU A 103 -5.45 -0.55 -2.58
CA LEU A 103 -5.14 -0.88 -3.96
C LEU A 103 -6.40 -0.99 -4.84
N LEU A 104 -7.47 -1.59 -4.32
CA LEU A 104 -8.74 -1.75 -5.03
C LEU A 104 -9.48 -0.41 -5.16
N ALA A 105 -9.55 0.37 -4.08
CA ALA A 105 -10.17 1.69 -4.11
C ALA A 105 -9.46 2.62 -5.09
N ALA A 106 -8.12 2.68 -5.05
CA ALA A 106 -7.33 3.44 -6.02
C ALA A 106 -7.62 3.01 -7.46
N CYS A 107 -7.64 1.69 -7.73
CA CYS A 107 -7.97 1.15 -9.05
C CYS A 107 -9.36 1.58 -9.53
N SER A 108 -10.37 1.56 -8.64
CA SER A 108 -11.73 1.98 -8.97
C SER A 108 -11.86 3.48 -9.26
N LEU A 109 -10.95 4.28 -8.69
CA LEU A 109 -10.86 5.74 -8.88
C LEU A 109 -9.94 6.13 -10.06
N GLY A 110 -9.45 5.16 -10.84
CA GLY A 110 -8.57 5.41 -11.99
C GLY A 110 -7.12 5.66 -11.63
N LEU A 111 -6.72 5.43 -10.36
CA LEU A 111 -5.34 5.52 -9.92
C LEU A 111 -4.59 4.20 -10.10
N GLY A 112 -3.29 4.30 -10.32
CA GLY A 112 -2.33 3.22 -10.24
C GLY A 112 -1.66 3.18 -8.88
N THR A 113 -1.31 1.98 -8.42
CA THR A 113 -0.59 1.75 -7.17
C THR A 113 0.45 0.65 -7.32
N CYS A 114 1.50 0.71 -6.49
CA CYS A 114 2.40 -0.41 -6.31
C CYS A 114 2.67 -0.63 -4.81
N TRP A 115 2.52 -1.85 -4.35
CA TRP A 115 2.87 -2.27 -2.99
C TRP A 115 4.34 -2.64 -2.92
N LEU A 116 5.13 -1.83 -2.22
CA LEU A 116 6.56 -2.02 -1.99
C LEU A 116 6.79 -2.64 -0.61
N GLY A 117 6.75 -3.96 -0.53
CA GLY A 117 6.99 -4.72 0.71
C GLY A 117 8.48 -4.86 1.04
N GLU A 118 9.37 -4.67 0.07
CA GLU A 118 10.82 -4.83 0.26
C GLU A 118 11.41 -3.82 1.25
N ILE A 119 10.77 -2.67 1.43
CA ILE A 119 11.15 -1.62 2.39
C ILE A 119 11.26 -2.14 3.84
N ILE A 120 10.55 -3.22 4.19
CA ILE A 120 10.62 -3.82 5.52
C ILE A 120 12.00 -4.34 5.89
N ASN A 121 12.86 -4.61 4.91
CA ASN A 121 14.25 -5.03 5.15
C ASN A 121 15.06 -3.92 5.85
N ARG A 122 14.63 -2.67 5.72
CA ARG A 122 15.25 -1.49 6.32
C ARG A 122 14.28 -0.71 7.21
N LYS A 123 13.21 -1.34 7.69
CA LYS A 123 12.13 -0.68 8.45
C LYS A 123 12.60 0.14 9.64
N ALA A 124 13.63 -0.34 10.38
CA ALA A 124 14.16 0.38 11.54
C ALA A 124 14.91 1.67 11.15
N GLU A 125 15.57 1.68 10.00
CA GLU A 125 16.25 2.86 9.48
C GLU A 125 15.23 3.89 8.97
N VAL A 126 14.22 3.41 8.23
CA VAL A 126 13.13 4.26 7.72
C VAL A 126 12.34 4.87 8.88
N ALA A 127 11.99 4.09 9.90
CA ALA A 127 11.25 4.58 11.06
C ALA A 127 12.02 5.67 11.81
N ARG A 128 13.33 5.49 12.00
CA ARG A 128 14.19 6.53 12.62
C ARG A 128 14.26 7.78 11.76
N TRP A 129 14.42 7.64 10.45
CA TRP A 129 14.52 8.76 9.54
C TRP A 129 13.21 9.55 9.43
N LEU A 130 12.06 8.86 9.47
CA LEU A 130 10.73 9.48 9.52
C LEU A 130 10.34 9.97 10.94
N GLU A 131 11.20 9.79 11.94
CA GLU A 131 10.94 10.12 13.35
C GLU A 131 9.66 9.49 13.89
N LEU A 132 9.33 8.27 13.43
CA LEU A 132 8.15 7.55 13.90
C LEU A 132 8.33 7.09 15.35
N GLY A 133 7.22 7.10 16.09
CA GLY A 133 7.18 6.54 17.45
C GLY A 133 7.55 5.05 17.48
N LYS A 134 8.12 4.60 18.59
CA LYS A 134 8.58 3.21 18.78
C LYS A 134 7.45 2.18 18.71
N GLU A 135 6.22 2.63 18.91
CA GLU A 135 4.99 1.84 18.80
C GLU A 135 4.58 1.60 17.34
N LEU A 136 5.21 2.26 16.36
CA LEU A 136 4.88 2.13 14.94
C LEU A 136 5.90 1.28 14.21
N GLU A 137 5.48 0.14 13.72
CA GLU A 137 6.30 -0.74 12.90
C GLU A 137 5.92 -0.64 11.43
N ILE A 138 6.86 -0.27 10.56
CA ILE A 138 6.63 -0.18 9.11
C ILE A 138 6.38 -1.55 8.51
N MET A 139 5.28 -1.68 7.76
CA MET A 139 4.85 -2.90 7.11
C MET A 139 4.91 -2.82 5.58
N ALA A 140 4.80 -1.65 5.00
CA ALA A 140 4.91 -1.43 3.55
C ALA A 140 5.01 0.06 3.23
N VAL A 141 5.42 0.35 2.00
CA VAL A 141 5.13 1.62 1.33
C VAL A 141 4.27 1.33 0.11
N ILE A 142 3.19 2.08 -0.05
CA ILE A 142 2.36 2.04 -1.25
C ILE A 142 2.61 3.33 -2.01
N VAL A 143 3.04 3.23 -3.27
CA VAL A 143 3.10 4.38 -4.15
C VAL A 143 1.81 4.50 -4.94
N MET A 144 1.39 5.74 -5.24
CA MET A 144 0.10 6.03 -5.86
C MET A 144 0.20 7.24 -6.79
N GLY A 145 -0.50 7.19 -7.92
CA GLY A 145 -0.60 8.27 -8.89
C GLY A 145 -1.45 7.89 -10.09
N TYR A 146 -1.57 8.78 -11.06
CA TYR A 146 -2.22 8.45 -12.33
C TYR A 146 -1.26 7.67 -13.21
N PRO A 147 -1.63 6.45 -13.67
CA PRO A 147 -0.75 5.60 -14.46
C PRO A 147 -0.47 6.22 -15.84
N THR A 148 0.76 6.03 -16.35
CA THR A 148 1.14 6.30 -17.74
C THR A 148 1.23 5.00 -18.52
N GLY A 149 0.81 5.04 -19.78
CA GLY A 149 0.85 3.87 -20.67
C GLY A 149 -0.31 2.88 -20.48
N PRO A 150 -0.32 1.82 -21.28
CA PRO A 150 -1.36 0.80 -21.26
C PRO A 150 -1.27 -0.04 -19.97
N ARG A 151 -2.42 -0.55 -19.54
CA ARG A 151 -2.46 -1.50 -18.43
C ARG A 151 -1.87 -2.84 -18.87
N GLU A 152 -0.89 -3.36 -18.12
CA GLU A 152 -0.33 -4.69 -18.37
C GLU A 152 -1.37 -5.79 -18.12
N GLU A 153 -1.30 -6.86 -18.89
CA GLU A 153 -2.08 -8.05 -18.64
C GLU A 153 -1.58 -8.78 -17.39
N GLY A 154 -2.51 -9.26 -16.58
CA GLY A 154 -2.18 -10.03 -15.38
C GLY A 154 -2.08 -11.52 -15.70
N GLN A 155 -1.04 -12.16 -15.18
CA GLN A 155 -0.89 -13.61 -15.27
C GLN A 155 -1.16 -14.24 -13.90
N ARG A 156 -1.85 -15.39 -13.89
CA ARG A 156 -2.07 -16.22 -12.70
C ARG A 156 -1.96 -17.68 -13.11
N ARG A 157 -1.49 -18.49 -12.17
CA ARG A 157 -1.56 -19.94 -12.33
C ARG A 157 -3.02 -20.42 -12.35
N PRO A 158 -3.31 -21.60 -12.90
CA PRO A 158 -4.65 -22.19 -12.85
C PRO A 158 -5.19 -22.28 -11.41
N LEU A 159 -6.48 -22.12 -11.23
CA LEU A 159 -7.12 -22.13 -9.89
C LEU A 159 -6.88 -23.47 -9.17
N GLU A 160 -6.81 -24.54 -9.93
CA GLU A 160 -6.59 -25.92 -9.44
C GLU A 160 -5.30 -26.06 -8.62
N ASP A 161 -4.26 -25.25 -8.94
CA ASP A 161 -2.98 -25.27 -8.21
C ASP A 161 -3.11 -24.78 -6.76
N PHE A 162 -4.20 -24.08 -6.45
CA PHE A 162 -4.46 -23.51 -5.11
C PHE A 162 -5.48 -24.31 -4.31
N LEU A 163 -6.10 -25.35 -4.92
CA LEU A 163 -7.10 -26.16 -4.26
C LEU A 163 -6.46 -27.41 -3.64
N ILE A 164 -6.61 -27.58 -2.33
CA ILE A 164 -6.20 -28.81 -1.64
C ILE A 164 -7.33 -29.83 -1.85
N LYS A 165 -7.03 -30.87 -2.61
CA LYS A 165 -7.92 -32.02 -2.75
C LYS A 165 -7.78 -32.92 -1.52
N LYS A 166 -8.88 -33.21 -0.84
CA LYS A 166 -8.97 -34.21 0.24
C LYS A 166 -9.37 -35.55 -0.33
#